data_d57b1d25c0adacb93e333339f811682c
#
_entry.id   d57b1d25c0adacb93e333339f811682c
#
_cell.length_a   1.000
_cell.length_b   1.000
_cell.length_c   1.000
_cell.angle_alpha   90.00
_cell.angle_beta   90.00
_cell.angle_gamma   90.00
#
_symmetry.space_group_name_H-M   'P 1'
#
loop_
_entity.id
_entity.type
_entity.pdbx_description
1 polymer ?
#
loop_
_entity_poly.entity_id
_entity_poly.type
_entity_poly.pdbx_seq_one_letter_code
_entity_poly.pdbx_strand_id
1 'polypeptide(L)'
;MKINIELDSTLKDIELVIKTPDLNNDVILIKKLVEKALLNSQKIIFYKGDSEYFIPLESILFFETSDNKVYAHTTDEFFEVKFKLYELEKMIPFYYCRISKSSIINTKVIYSLENLFLVLVPLLFMILRSKSTYQDITIKY
;
A
#
# COMPACT_ATOMS: atom_id res chain seq x y z
N MET A 1 -8.08 -23.47 15.31
CA MET A 1 -6.91 -22.68 15.73
C MET A 1 -7.15 -22.14 17.13
N LYS A 2 -6.21 -22.30 18.05
CA LYS A 2 -6.24 -21.68 19.40
C LYS A 2 -5.15 -20.60 19.45
N ILE A 3 -5.49 -19.44 20.01
CA ILE A 3 -4.51 -18.39 20.30
C ILE A 3 -4.34 -18.36 21.82
N ASN A 4 -3.12 -18.52 22.31
CA ASN A 4 -2.78 -18.43 23.72
C ASN A 4 -1.73 -17.31 23.89
N ILE A 5 -1.87 -16.51 24.95
CA ILE A 5 -0.91 -15.47 25.30
C ILE A 5 -0.31 -15.88 26.65
N GLU A 6 1.01 -16.09 26.66
CA GLU A 6 1.79 -16.38 27.87
C GLU A 6 2.59 -15.12 28.21
N LEU A 7 2.55 -14.70 29.47
CA LEU A 7 3.33 -13.56 29.95
C LEU A 7 4.61 -14.09 30.59
N ASP A 8 5.75 -13.69 30.02
CA ASP A 8 7.06 -14.00 30.57
C ASP A 8 7.84 -12.71 30.82
N SER A 9 8.02 -12.38 32.08
CA SER A 9 8.72 -11.15 32.52
C SER A 9 10.25 -11.18 32.28
N THR A 10 10.80 -12.30 31.85
CA THR A 10 12.23 -12.44 31.53
C THR A 10 12.57 -12.01 30.11
N LEU A 11 11.55 -11.96 29.24
CA LEU A 11 11.72 -11.51 27.86
C LEU A 11 11.90 -9.99 27.82
N LYS A 12 12.84 -9.55 26.98
CA LYS A 12 13.08 -8.12 26.72
C LYS A 12 12.22 -7.58 25.58
N ASP A 13 11.66 -8.47 24.76
CA ASP A 13 10.88 -8.13 23.58
C ASP A 13 9.77 -9.18 23.38
N ILE A 14 8.80 -8.88 22.49
CA ILE A 14 7.72 -9.78 22.18
C ILE A 14 8.23 -10.93 21.31
N GLU A 15 8.01 -12.16 21.76
CA GLU A 15 8.25 -13.37 20.98
C GLU A 15 6.92 -13.98 20.55
N LEU A 16 6.77 -14.29 19.25
CA LEU A 16 5.61 -15.02 18.75
C LEU A 16 6.03 -16.42 18.30
N VAL A 17 5.52 -17.43 18.96
CA VAL A 17 5.78 -18.84 18.65
C VAL A 17 4.54 -19.49 18.03
N ILE A 18 4.68 -20.00 16.81
CA ILE A 18 3.61 -20.76 16.15
C ILE A 18 3.95 -22.24 16.25
N LYS A 19 3.19 -22.98 17.08
CA LYS A 19 3.30 -24.44 17.21
C LYS A 19 2.38 -25.12 16.19
N THR A 20 2.94 -25.88 15.30
CA THR A 20 2.23 -26.59 14.23
C THR A 20 2.85 -27.96 13.98
N PRO A 21 2.06 -29.01 13.67
CA PRO A 21 2.62 -30.30 13.30
C PRO A 21 3.33 -30.26 11.95
N ASP A 22 2.86 -29.42 11.01
CA ASP A 22 3.39 -29.32 9.66
C ASP A 22 3.51 -27.88 9.17
N LEU A 23 4.49 -27.61 8.30
CA LEU A 23 4.61 -26.33 7.61
C LEU A 23 3.71 -26.34 6.38
N ASN A 24 2.50 -25.81 6.51
CA ASN A 24 1.53 -25.67 5.43
C ASN A 24 1.35 -24.20 4.99
N ASN A 25 0.55 -24.00 3.93
CA ASN A 25 0.31 -22.66 3.38
C ASN A 25 -0.33 -21.71 4.38
N ASP A 26 -1.17 -22.20 5.29
CA ASP A 26 -1.83 -21.36 6.30
C ASP A 26 -0.81 -20.80 7.29
N VAL A 27 0.15 -21.60 7.72
CA VAL A 27 1.25 -21.18 8.62
C VAL A 27 2.13 -20.13 7.94
N ILE A 28 2.46 -20.34 6.66
CA ILE A 28 3.23 -19.38 5.88
C ILE A 28 2.47 -18.06 5.73
N LEU A 29 1.15 -18.13 5.50
CA LEU A 29 0.29 -16.94 5.41
C LEU A 29 0.24 -16.19 6.74
N ILE A 30 0.03 -16.89 7.87
CA ILE A 30 -0.01 -16.30 9.21
C ILE A 30 1.33 -15.61 9.51
N LYS A 31 2.46 -16.28 9.25
CA LYS A 31 3.79 -15.68 9.42
C LYS A 31 3.91 -14.37 8.64
N LYS A 32 3.58 -14.37 7.35
CA LYS A 32 3.62 -13.16 6.51
C LYS A 32 2.72 -12.04 7.02
N LEU A 33 1.52 -12.36 7.52
CA LEU A 33 0.59 -11.38 8.07
C LEU A 33 1.14 -10.73 9.34
N VAL A 34 1.75 -11.53 10.23
CA VAL A 34 2.37 -11.04 11.46
C VAL A 34 3.60 -10.18 11.15
N GLU A 35 4.50 -10.64 10.29
CA GLU A 35 5.65 -9.85 9.85
C GLU A 35 5.20 -8.51 9.25
N LYS A 36 4.17 -8.52 8.42
CA LYS A 36 3.61 -7.30 7.82
C LYS A 36 2.95 -6.38 8.85
N ALA A 37 2.28 -6.92 9.86
CA ALA A 37 1.70 -6.14 10.96
C ALA A 37 2.78 -5.46 11.82
N LEU A 38 3.90 -6.13 12.06
CA LEU A 38 5.05 -5.57 12.79
C LEU A 38 5.75 -4.47 12.00
N LEU A 39 5.86 -4.61 10.68
CA LEU A 39 6.44 -3.59 9.80
C LEU A 39 5.57 -2.33 9.70
N ASN A 40 4.25 -2.45 9.87
CA ASN A 40 3.31 -1.31 9.86
C ASN A 40 3.50 -0.32 11.02
N SER A 41 4.41 -0.59 11.96
CA SER A 41 4.79 0.37 13.00
C SER A 41 5.69 1.52 12.48
N GLN A 42 6.24 1.40 11.27
CA GLN A 42 7.00 2.49 10.65
C GLN A 42 6.04 3.53 10.08
N LYS A 43 6.03 4.73 10.67
CA LYS A 43 5.25 5.86 10.17
C LYS A 43 5.78 6.30 8.81
N ILE A 44 4.94 6.25 7.79
CA ILE A 44 5.24 6.83 6.49
C ILE A 44 5.00 8.33 6.59
N ILE A 45 6.00 9.11 6.23
CA ILE A 45 5.90 10.57 6.14
C ILE A 45 5.57 10.94 4.70
N PHE A 46 4.58 11.77 4.54
CA PHE A 46 4.09 12.29 3.27
C PHE A 46 4.55 13.74 3.13
N TYR A 47 4.87 14.18 1.92
CA TYR A 47 5.43 15.49 1.64
C TYR A 47 4.58 16.25 0.63
N LYS A 48 4.38 17.55 0.89
CA LYS A 48 3.79 18.48 -0.06
C LYS A 48 4.58 19.78 -0.01
N GLY A 49 5.40 20.03 -1.04
CA GLY A 49 6.44 21.05 -0.95
C GLY A 49 7.42 20.75 0.19
N ASP A 50 7.66 21.76 1.03
CA ASP A 50 8.57 21.65 2.19
C ASP A 50 7.90 21.15 3.47
N SER A 51 6.60 20.81 3.40
CA SER A 51 5.82 20.42 4.58
C SER A 51 5.71 18.89 4.69
N GLU A 52 5.78 18.39 5.94
CA GLU A 52 5.60 16.99 6.29
C GLU A 52 4.18 16.74 6.79
N TYR A 53 3.58 15.65 6.36
CA TYR A 53 2.23 15.22 6.71
C TYR A 53 2.23 13.81 7.27
N PHE A 54 1.37 13.58 8.27
CA PHE A 54 1.11 12.26 8.86
C PHE A 54 -0.32 11.87 8.50
N ILE A 55 -0.47 11.15 7.40
CA ILE A 55 -1.78 10.78 6.85
C ILE A 55 -2.04 9.32 7.21
N PRO A 56 -3.23 9.00 7.75
CA PRO A 56 -3.63 7.61 7.95
C PRO A 56 -3.61 6.84 6.63
N LEU A 57 -3.02 5.66 6.62
CA LEU A 57 -2.95 4.84 5.40
C LEU A 57 -4.33 4.52 4.84
N GLU A 58 -5.34 4.40 5.70
CA GLU A 58 -6.73 4.16 5.28
C GLU A 58 -7.28 5.24 4.35
N SER A 59 -6.75 6.47 4.44
CA SER A 59 -7.15 7.60 3.59
C SER A 59 -6.44 7.59 2.24
N ILE A 60 -5.39 6.79 2.07
CA ILE A 60 -4.67 6.68 0.80
C ILE A 60 -5.39 5.69 -0.11
N LEU A 61 -5.76 6.15 -1.28
CA LEU A 61 -6.45 5.35 -2.30
C LEU A 61 -5.47 4.48 -3.08
N PHE A 62 -4.35 5.07 -3.48
CA PHE A 62 -3.31 4.38 -4.23
C PHE A 62 -1.98 5.13 -4.15
N PHE A 63 -0.91 4.41 -4.50
CA PHE A 63 0.41 4.96 -4.76
C PHE A 63 0.77 4.79 -6.22
N GLU A 64 1.41 5.79 -6.81
CA GLU A 64 1.93 5.69 -8.17
C GLU A 64 3.35 6.26 -8.27
N THR A 65 4.07 5.78 -9.28
CA THR A 65 5.36 6.36 -9.67
C THR A 65 5.17 7.25 -10.87
N SER A 66 5.52 8.54 -10.73
CA SER A 66 5.61 9.52 -11.81
C SER A 66 6.90 10.29 -11.66
N ASP A 67 7.61 10.56 -12.77
CA ASP A 67 8.86 11.31 -12.81
C ASP A 67 9.93 10.85 -11.79
N ASN A 68 10.09 9.53 -11.66
CA ASN A 68 10.98 8.88 -10.69
C ASN A 68 10.65 9.12 -9.22
N LYS A 69 9.52 9.72 -8.90
CA LYS A 69 9.00 9.94 -7.57
C LYS A 69 7.77 9.07 -7.34
N VAL A 70 7.50 8.79 -6.07
CA VAL A 70 6.30 8.07 -5.67
C VAL A 70 5.34 9.05 -5.02
N TYR A 71 4.09 8.99 -5.45
CA TYR A 71 3.00 9.81 -4.95
C TYR A 71 1.92 8.94 -4.32
N ALA A 72 1.43 9.39 -3.17
CA ALA A 72 0.27 8.85 -2.49
C ALA A 72 -0.94 9.74 -2.77
N HIS A 73 -2.04 9.14 -3.21
CA HIS A 73 -3.26 9.85 -3.57
C HIS A 73 -4.36 9.61 -2.54
N THR A 74 -4.98 10.68 -2.10
CA THR A 74 -6.24 10.69 -1.33
C THR A 74 -7.40 11.06 -2.27
N THR A 75 -8.60 11.26 -1.74
CA THR A 75 -9.75 11.76 -2.51
C THR A 75 -9.51 13.14 -3.11
N ASP A 76 -8.80 14.00 -2.40
CA ASP A 76 -8.74 15.43 -2.71
C ASP A 76 -7.34 15.90 -3.12
N GLU A 77 -6.31 15.21 -2.66
CA GLU A 77 -4.92 15.65 -2.77
C GLU A 77 -3.97 14.50 -3.07
N PHE A 78 -2.74 14.86 -3.43
CA PHE A 78 -1.63 13.92 -3.55
C PHE A 78 -0.40 14.43 -2.80
N PHE A 79 0.44 13.51 -2.37
CA PHE A 79 1.62 13.76 -1.55
C PHE A 79 2.79 12.95 -2.07
N GLU A 80 3.98 13.52 -2.08
CA GLU A 80 5.21 12.80 -2.40
C GLU A 80 5.58 11.87 -1.24
N VAL A 81 6.09 10.68 -1.56
CA VAL A 81 6.62 9.70 -0.61
C VAL A 81 8.06 9.38 -0.98
N LYS A 82 8.98 9.48 -0.03
CA LYS A 82 10.42 9.27 -0.26
C LYS A 82 10.84 7.80 -0.33
N PHE A 83 9.88 6.89 -0.34
CA PHE A 83 10.12 5.45 -0.50
C PHE A 83 9.87 5.02 -1.94
N LYS A 84 10.57 3.99 -2.39
CA LYS A 84 10.26 3.32 -3.66
C LYS A 84 9.04 2.40 -3.47
N LEU A 85 8.30 2.11 -4.57
CA LEU A 85 7.11 1.25 -4.47
C LEU A 85 7.40 -0.14 -3.88
N TYR A 86 8.57 -0.73 -4.17
CA TYR A 86 8.93 -2.04 -3.62
C TYR A 86 9.24 -1.99 -2.11
N GLU A 87 9.63 -0.83 -1.57
CA GLU A 87 9.82 -0.60 -0.14
C GLU A 87 8.47 -0.40 0.53
N LEU A 88 7.61 0.44 -0.07
CA LEU A 88 6.23 0.65 0.40
C LEU A 88 5.45 -0.67 0.46
N GLU A 89 5.58 -1.52 -0.55
CA GLU A 89 4.89 -2.82 -0.60
C GLU A 89 5.19 -3.70 0.62
N LYS A 90 6.37 -3.54 1.24
CA LYS A 90 6.74 -4.24 2.47
C LYS A 90 6.18 -3.58 3.73
N MET A 91 5.97 -2.26 3.69
CA MET A 91 5.60 -1.44 4.84
C MET A 91 4.08 -1.26 4.99
N ILE A 92 3.35 -1.22 3.86
CA ILE A 92 1.92 -0.95 3.86
C ILE A 92 1.09 -2.19 4.20
N PRO A 93 -0.14 -2.03 4.74
CA PRO A 93 -1.02 -3.13 5.13
C PRO A 93 -1.35 -4.08 3.99
N PHE A 94 -1.77 -5.30 4.34
CA PHE A 94 -2.08 -6.39 3.42
C PHE A 94 -3.22 -6.09 2.42
N TYR A 95 -4.08 -5.12 2.72
CA TYR A 95 -5.15 -4.69 1.84
C TYR A 95 -4.69 -3.76 0.71
N TYR A 96 -3.41 -3.44 0.64
CA TYR A 96 -2.81 -2.83 -0.54
C TYR A 96 -2.29 -3.90 -1.48
N CYS A 97 -2.58 -3.75 -2.76
CA CYS A 97 -2.18 -4.69 -3.80
C CYS A 97 -1.41 -3.97 -4.91
N ARG A 98 -0.27 -4.52 -5.29
CA ARG A 98 0.47 -4.02 -6.44
C ARG A 98 -0.20 -4.49 -7.73
N ILE A 99 -0.69 -3.56 -8.53
CA ILE A 99 -1.41 -3.84 -9.78
C ILE A 99 -0.55 -3.65 -11.02
N SER A 100 0.57 -2.94 -10.90
CA SER A 100 1.52 -2.73 -12.01
C SER A 100 2.93 -2.46 -11.51
N LYS A 101 3.87 -2.26 -12.43
CA LYS A 101 5.24 -1.83 -12.09
C LYS A 101 5.28 -0.45 -11.41
N SER A 102 4.29 0.40 -11.70
CA SER A 102 4.23 1.79 -11.24
C SER A 102 3.11 2.09 -10.27
N SER A 103 2.29 1.11 -9.85
CA SER A 103 1.10 1.40 -9.04
C SER A 103 0.77 0.34 -8.01
N ILE A 104 0.37 0.81 -6.82
CA ILE A 104 -0.18 0.01 -5.71
C ILE A 104 -1.52 0.62 -5.33
N ILE A 105 -2.57 -0.18 -5.19
CA ILE A 105 -3.94 0.27 -4.89
C ILE A 105 -4.42 -0.26 -3.54
N ASN A 106 -5.22 0.54 -2.85
CA ASN A 106 -5.93 0.13 -1.64
C ASN A 106 -7.20 -0.64 -2.02
N THR A 107 -7.23 -1.94 -1.75
CA THR A 107 -8.36 -2.80 -2.12
C THR A 107 -9.61 -2.55 -1.29
N LYS A 108 -9.50 -1.91 -0.11
CA LYS A 108 -10.66 -1.55 0.73
C LYS A 108 -11.55 -0.47 0.11
N VAL A 109 -11.02 0.34 -0.81
CA VAL A 109 -11.78 1.38 -1.50
C VAL A 109 -12.46 0.88 -2.77
N ILE A 110 -12.26 -0.39 -3.12
CA ILE A 110 -12.88 -1.04 -4.26
C ILE A 110 -14.15 -1.74 -3.77
N TYR A 111 -15.31 -1.13 -4.00
CA TYR A 111 -16.59 -1.68 -3.56
C TYR A 111 -17.20 -2.67 -4.54
N SER A 112 -16.85 -2.58 -5.84
CA SER A 112 -17.26 -3.51 -6.88
C SER A 112 -16.29 -3.48 -8.06
N LEU A 113 -16.34 -4.50 -8.93
CA LEU A 113 -15.57 -4.49 -10.19
C LEU A 113 -16.02 -3.38 -11.15
N GLU A 114 -17.27 -2.93 -11.05
CA GLU A 114 -17.79 -1.77 -11.79
C GLU A 114 -17.13 -0.48 -11.28
N ASN A 115 -16.90 -0.36 -9.98
CA ASN A 115 -16.16 0.76 -9.40
C ASN A 115 -14.66 0.67 -9.68
N LEU A 116 -14.12 -0.51 -9.95
CA LEU A 116 -12.73 -0.66 -10.42
C LEU A 116 -12.52 0.09 -11.74
N PHE A 117 -13.51 0.07 -12.62
CA PHE A 117 -13.51 0.87 -13.86
C PHE A 117 -13.57 2.38 -13.55
N LEU A 118 -14.38 2.78 -12.55
CA LEU A 118 -14.49 4.18 -12.11
C LEU A 118 -13.23 4.69 -11.38
N VAL A 119 -12.49 3.81 -10.74
CA VAL A 119 -11.22 4.15 -10.09
C VAL A 119 -10.06 4.05 -11.07
N LEU A 120 -10.05 3.03 -11.93
CA LEU A 120 -8.99 2.83 -12.94
C LEU A 120 -9.07 3.86 -14.08
N VAL A 121 -10.26 4.31 -14.48
CA VAL A 121 -10.41 5.30 -15.57
C VAL A 121 -9.88 6.68 -15.15
N PRO A 122 -10.19 7.24 -13.98
CA PRO A 122 -9.54 8.45 -13.49
C PRO A 122 -8.05 8.26 -13.24
N LEU A 123 -7.64 7.10 -12.71
CA LEU A 123 -6.25 6.73 -12.52
C LEU A 123 -5.50 6.66 -13.85
N LEU A 124 -6.08 5.98 -14.84
CA LEU A 124 -5.56 5.89 -16.20
C LEU A 124 -5.54 7.28 -16.87
N PHE A 125 -6.60 8.08 -16.67
CA PHE A 125 -6.69 9.45 -17.21
C PHE A 125 -5.69 10.38 -16.54
N MET A 126 -5.44 10.21 -15.24
CA MET A 126 -4.46 10.98 -14.49
C MET A 126 -3.03 10.57 -14.87
N ILE A 127 -2.77 9.26 -15.06
CA ILE A 127 -1.51 8.72 -15.58
C ILE A 127 -1.28 9.20 -17.03
N LEU A 128 -2.32 9.22 -17.85
CA LEU A 128 -2.23 9.72 -19.22
C LEU A 128 -2.06 11.24 -19.27
N ARG A 129 -2.71 11.99 -18.37
CA ARG A 129 -2.57 13.43 -18.28
C ARG A 129 -1.20 13.87 -17.75
N SER A 130 -0.60 13.11 -16.82
CA SER A 130 0.77 13.35 -16.37
C SER A 130 1.81 13.06 -17.48
N LYS A 131 1.48 12.20 -18.45
CA LYS A 131 2.29 11.94 -19.65
C LYS A 131 1.99 12.90 -20.81
N SER A 132 0.86 13.61 -20.77
CA SER A 132 0.38 14.50 -21.84
C SER A 132 0.95 15.93 -21.78
N THR A 133 2.13 16.11 -21.17
CA THR A 133 2.93 17.30 -21.48
C THR A 133 3.69 17.14 -22.81
N TYR A 134 3.58 15.96 -23.45
CA TYR A 134 4.16 15.69 -24.77
C TYR A 134 3.21 14.87 -25.64
N GLN A 135 2.67 15.57 -26.65
CA GLN A 135 2.01 15.09 -27.86
C GLN A 135 0.51 14.73 -27.80
N ASP A 136 -0.22 15.51 -28.58
CA ASP A 136 -1.60 15.30 -29.01
C ASP A 136 -1.89 13.86 -29.44
N ILE A 137 -2.76 13.17 -28.70
CA ILE A 137 -3.39 11.95 -29.20
C ILE A 137 -4.85 12.29 -29.49
N THR A 138 -5.14 12.50 -30.77
CA THR A 138 -6.50 12.59 -31.30
C THR A 138 -7.11 11.19 -31.26
N ILE A 139 -8.05 10.96 -30.35
CA ILE A 139 -8.88 9.75 -30.40
C ILE A 139 -10.02 10.04 -31.39
N LYS A 140 -9.99 9.36 -32.55
CA LYS A 140 -11.13 9.26 -33.45
C LYS A 140 -12.05 8.13 -32.96
N TYR A 141 -13.34 8.44 -32.78
CA TYR A 141 -14.41 7.49 -32.55
C TYR A 141 -14.66 6.65 -33.81
#